data_97bdb5758259f7a61aaf5b9f50fe894b
#
_entry.id   97bdb5758259f7a61aaf5b9f50fe894b
#
_cell.length_a   1.000
_cell.length_b   1.000
_cell.length_c   1.000
_cell.angle_alpha   90.00
_cell.angle_beta   90.00
_cell.angle_gamma   90.00
#
_symmetry.space_group_name_H-M   'P 1'
#
loop_
_entity.id
_entity.type
_entity.pdbx_description
1 polymer ?
#
loop_
_entity_poly.entity_id
_entity_poly.type
_entity_poly.pdbx_seq_one_letter_code
_entity_poly.pdbx_strand_id
1 'polypeptide(L)'
;TNIGLNNGLPSLSNYIYGTHKGRYYLVGADSGVGKTTLSDFMYIFNAYRSAKLMGKPLYVFYYSFEISLEEKKARWVSYYLKTQLNISLSPDYIQGRIPGMMVTDQHMDLIRMAYLFVEEMMQYCHMVVIEDPVHPTKIFNNLIDHHYDQIGTVLRHEAYDPEKKGRKGAIYGWKAKEGNEDAIT
;
A
#
# COMPACT_ATOMS: atom_id res chain seq x y z
N THR A 1 -17.63 -6.35 18.30
CA THR A 1 -17.55 -5.11 17.48
C THR A 1 -16.45 -5.34 16.47
N ASN A 2 -16.80 -5.32 15.19
CA ASN A 2 -15.83 -5.53 14.10
C ASN A 2 -15.02 -4.23 13.94
N ILE A 3 -13.85 -4.17 14.56
CA ILE A 3 -12.96 -3.01 14.49
C ILE A 3 -12.03 -3.25 13.29
N GLY A 4 -12.04 -2.31 12.34
CA GLY A 4 -11.13 -2.33 11.19
C GLY A 4 -9.68 -1.98 11.57
N LEU A 5 -8.78 -1.93 10.58
CA LEU A 5 -7.42 -1.43 10.80
C LEU A 5 -7.45 0.03 11.28
N ASN A 6 -6.66 0.34 12.29
CA ASN A 6 -6.58 1.70 12.80
C ASN A 6 -6.09 2.67 11.72
N ASN A 7 -6.85 3.73 11.47
CA ASN A 7 -6.49 4.78 10.49
C ASN A 7 -5.54 5.85 11.04
N GLY A 8 -5.23 5.83 12.34
CA GLY A 8 -4.32 6.76 12.99
C GLY A 8 -4.90 8.17 13.25
N LEU A 9 -6.19 8.41 12.96
CA LEU A 9 -6.86 9.69 13.14
C LEU A 9 -7.99 9.56 14.19
N PRO A 10 -7.75 9.90 15.47
CA PRO A 10 -8.76 9.73 16.53
C PRO A 10 -10.10 10.39 16.21
N SER A 11 -10.09 11.60 15.65
CA SER A 11 -11.32 12.32 15.28
C SER A 11 -12.11 11.60 14.19
N LEU A 12 -11.43 10.98 13.22
CA LEU A 12 -12.06 10.22 12.15
C LEU A 12 -12.57 8.87 12.67
N SER A 13 -11.89 8.28 13.64
CA SER A 13 -12.28 6.99 14.24
C SER A 13 -13.63 7.04 14.95
N ASN A 14 -14.14 8.22 15.31
CA ASN A 14 -15.49 8.40 15.84
C ASN A 14 -16.59 8.21 14.79
N TYR A 15 -16.24 8.33 13.50
CA TYR A 15 -17.19 8.21 12.38
C TYR A 15 -16.98 6.92 11.58
N ILE A 16 -15.73 6.54 11.36
CA ILE A 16 -15.36 5.30 10.71
C ILE A 16 -14.42 4.52 11.63
N TYR A 17 -14.90 3.41 12.16
CA TYR A 17 -14.17 2.57 13.13
C TYR A 17 -12.98 1.81 12.49
N GLY A 18 -12.11 2.54 11.80
CA GLY A 18 -10.96 2.02 11.07
C GLY A 18 -11.26 1.66 9.61
N THR A 19 -10.28 1.09 8.95
CA THR A 19 -10.39 0.61 7.57
C THR A 19 -10.91 -0.82 7.58
N HIS A 20 -12.08 -1.04 6.98
CA HIS A 20 -12.77 -2.32 6.97
C HIS A 20 -12.62 -3.04 5.64
N LYS A 21 -12.56 -4.35 5.70
CA LYS A 21 -12.63 -5.24 4.55
C LYS A 21 -13.94 -5.02 3.75
N GLY A 22 -13.84 -5.03 2.42
CA GLY A 22 -15.00 -4.86 1.53
C GLY A 22 -15.56 -3.44 1.49
N ARG A 23 -14.84 -2.43 2.00
CA ARG A 23 -15.24 -1.02 1.93
C ARG A 23 -14.37 -0.25 0.95
N TYR A 24 -14.98 0.66 0.24
CA TYR A 24 -14.31 1.63 -0.62
C TYR A 24 -14.21 2.98 0.10
N TYR A 25 -13.02 3.56 0.10
CA TYR A 25 -12.76 4.87 0.72
C TYR A 25 -12.23 5.83 -0.34
N LEU A 26 -12.87 6.97 -0.50
CA LEU A 26 -12.46 8.04 -1.39
C LEU A 26 -11.90 9.21 -0.60
N VAL A 27 -10.66 9.57 -0.86
CA VAL A 27 -10.01 10.77 -0.28
C VAL A 27 -9.91 11.83 -1.37
N GLY A 28 -10.75 12.86 -1.26
CA GLY A 28 -10.78 14.00 -2.17
C GLY A 28 -10.24 15.26 -1.49
N ALA A 29 -9.40 16.03 -2.20
CA ALA A 29 -8.93 17.36 -1.79
C ALA A 29 -8.27 18.08 -2.97
N ASP A 30 -8.02 19.37 -2.84
CA ASP A 30 -7.31 20.16 -3.85
C ASP A 30 -5.87 19.68 -4.07
N SER A 31 -5.26 20.09 -5.17
CA SER A 31 -3.87 19.75 -5.47
C SER A 31 -2.93 20.36 -4.40
N GLY A 32 -1.87 19.64 -4.05
CA GLY A 32 -0.83 20.12 -3.13
C GLY A 32 -1.17 20.10 -1.63
N VAL A 33 -2.40 19.81 -1.23
CA VAL A 33 -2.81 19.84 0.21
C VAL A 33 -2.44 18.57 1.00
N GLY A 34 -1.74 17.62 0.39
CA GLY A 34 -1.22 16.44 1.10
C GLY A 34 -2.09 15.19 1.04
N LYS A 35 -3.01 15.05 0.05
CA LYS A 35 -3.83 13.83 -0.14
C LYS A 35 -3.03 12.54 -0.05
N THR A 36 -1.98 12.47 -0.84
CA THR A 36 -1.10 11.30 -0.91
C THR A 36 -0.43 10.99 0.41
N THR A 37 0.05 12.03 1.11
CA THR A 37 0.66 11.89 2.44
C THR A 37 -0.35 11.37 3.46
N LEU A 38 -1.58 11.88 3.43
CA LEU A 38 -2.66 11.40 4.29
C LEU A 38 -3.03 9.94 3.97
N SER A 39 -3.14 9.59 2.70
CA SER A 39 -3.44 8.23 2.27
C SER A 39 -2.33 7.25 2.68
N ASP A 40 -1.07 7.62 2.50
CA ASP A 40 0.07 6.82 2.93
C ASP A 40 0.07 6.65 4.47
N PHE A 41 -0.21 7.71 5.21
CA PHE A 41 -0.33 7.66 6.67
C PHE A 41 -1.42 6.68 7.12
N MET A 42 -2.62 6.78 6.54
CA MET A 42 -3.77 5.97 6.95
C MET A 42 -3.67 4.52 6.49
N TYR A 43 -3.35 4.31 5.20
CA TYR A 43 -3.52 3.02 4.54
C TYR A 43 -2.20 2.24 4.35
N ILE A 44 -1.04 2.88 4.59
CA ILE A 44 0.25 2.19 4.59
C ILE A 44 0.79 2.09 6.01
N PHE A 45 1.17 3.21 6.63
CA PHE A 45 1.85 3.19 7.93
C PHE A 45 0.96 2.67 9.08
N ASN A 46 -0.28 3.15 9.19
CA ASN A 46 -1.16 2.69 10.25
C ASN A 46 -1.75 1.30 9.96
N ALA A 47 -1.98 0.97 8.70
CA ALA A 47 -2.36 -0.39 8.30
C ALA A 47 -1.26 -1.39 8.65
N TYR A 48 0.00 -1.11 8.30
CA TYR A 48 1.17 -1.92 8.67
C TYR A 48 1.26 -2.11 10.19
N ARG A 49 1.22 -1.01 10.97
CA ARG A 49 1.28 -1.07 12.43
C ARG A 49 0.15 -1.92 13.02
N SER A 50 -1.07 -1.72 12.53
CA SER A 50 -2.24 -2.48 12.99
C SER A 50 -2.14 -3.96 12.65
N ALA A 51 -1.76 -4.30 11.43
CA ALA A 51 -1.58 -5.68 11.00
C ALA A 51 -0.48 -6.39 11.79
N LYS A 52 0.65 -5.71 12.01
CA LYS A 52 1.77 -6.22 12.81
C LYS A 52 1.36 -6.48 14.27
N LEU A 53 0.61 -5.57 14.88
CA LEU A 53 0.07 -5.74 16.24
C LEU A 53 -0.94 -6.90 16.34
N MET A 54 -1.70 -7.13 15.27
CA MET A 54 -2.67 -8.24 15.21
C MET A 54 -2.01 -9.57 14.83
N GLY A 55 -0.76 -9.58 14.41
CA GLY A 55 -0.07 -10.75 13.87
C GLY A 55 -0.68 -11.28 12.56
N LYS A 56 -1.30 -10.39 11.76
CA LYS A 56 -2.01 -10.77 10.52
C LYS A 56 -1.20 -10.38 9.28
N PRO A 57 -1.14 -11.24 8.26
CA PRO A 57 -0.54 -10.86 6.99
C PRO A 57 -1.33 -9.71 6.34
N LEU A 58 -0.61 -8.75 5.77
CA LEU A 58 -1.17 -7.60 5.06
C LEU A 58 -0.66 -7.60 3.63
N TYR A 59 -1.57 -7.45 2.67
CA TYR A 59 -1.26 -7.33 1.25
C TYR A 59 -1.66 -5.95 0.76
N VAL A 60 -0.73 -5.21 0.16
CA VAL A 60 -0.96 -3.86 -0.33
C VAL A 60 -0.66 -3.80 -1.82
N PHE A 61 -1.66 -3.46 -2.61
CA PHE A 61 -1.53 -3.21 -4.04
C PHE A 61 -1.59 -1.70 -4.27
N TYR A 62 -0.41 -1.11 -4.51
CA TYR A 62 -0.25 0.33 -4.60
C TYR A 62 -0.11 0.75 -6.07
N TYR A 63 -1.12 1.45 -6.59
CA TYR A 63 -1.09 2.02 -7.92
C TYR A 63 -0.66 3.48 -7.83
N SER A 64 0.58 3.77 -8.26
CA SER A 64 1.20 5.11 -8.19
C SER A 64 1.44 5.63 -9.61
N PHE A 65 0.48 6.40 -10.13
CA PHE A 65 0.55 6.91 -11.50
C PHE A 65 1.20 8.30 -11.63
N GLU A 66 1.45 8.97 -10.51
CA GLU A 66 2.01 10.33 -10.49
C GLU A 66 3.45 10.38 -9.97
N ILE A 67 3.82 9.45 -9.11
CA ILE A 67 5.08 9.49 -8.36
C ILE A 67 5.74 8.12 -8.45
N SER A 68 7.04 8.09 -8.81
CA SER A 68 7.82 6.86 -8.87
C SER A 68 7.99 6.20 -7.49
N LEU A 69 8.25 4.91 -7.48
CA LEU A 69 8.54 4.17 -6.25
C LEU A 69 9.74 4.74 -5.49
N GLU A 70 10.78 5.16 -6.20
CA GLU A 70 11.98 5.75 -5.59
C GLU A 70 11.63 7.07 -4.86
N GLU A 71 10.83 7.92 -5.48
CA GLU A 71 10.36 9.15 -4.84
C GLU A 71 9.42 8.85 -3.66
N LYS A 72 8.58 7.82 -3.77
CA LYS A 72 7.76 7.33 -2.66
C LYS A 72 8.59 6.87 -1.48
N LYS A 73 9.59 6.04 -1.72
CA LYS A 73 10.50 5.57 -0.67
C LYS A 73 11.17 6.75 0.04
N ALA A 74 11.65 7.74 -0.70
CA ALA A 74 12.26 8.94 -0.09
C ALA A 74 11.26 9.72 0.79
N ARG A 75 10.00 9.84 0.38
CA ARG A 75 8.93 10.44 1.19
C ARG A 75 8.63 9.63 2.44
N TRP A 76 8.59 8.30 2.35
CA TRP A 76 8.39 7.42 3.50
C TRP A 76 9.57 7.45 4.47
N VAL A 77 10.81 7.52 3.97
CA VAL A 77 12.02 7.74 4.77
C VAL A 77 11.94 9.07 5.51
N SER A 78 11.61 10.16 4.82
CA SER A 78 11.41 11.49 5.42
C SER A 78 10.34 11.45 6.53
N TYR A 79 9.22 10.78 6.27
CA TYR A 79 8.15 10.59 7.26
C TYR A 79 8.65 9.80 8.49
N TYR A 80 9.37 8.71 8.28
CA TYR A 80 9.92 7.90 9.37
C TYR A 80 10.87 8.71 10.24
N LEU A 81 11.84 9.40 9.63
CA LEU A 81 12.82 10.24 10.32
C LEU A 81 12.11 11.32 11.16
N LYS A 82 11.10 11.95 10.59
CA LYS A 82 10.32 12.98 11.31
C LYS A 82 9.54 12.40 12.48
N THR A 83 8.83 11.30 12.28
CA THR A 83 7.91 10.77 13.30
C THR A 83 8.58 9.94 14.38
N GLN A 84 9.69 9.27 14.07
CA GLN A 84 10.39 8.43 15.04
C GLN A 84 11.58 9.13 15.72
N LEU A 85 12.26 10.02 14.99
CA LEU A 85 13.49 10.65 15.48
C LEU A 85 13.38 12.16 15.63
N ASN A 86 12.26 12.75 15.23
CA ASN A 86 12.03 14.20 15.14
C ASN A 86 13.04 14.94 14.24
N ILE A 87 13.58 14.24 13.23
CA ILE A 87 14.55 14.79 12.26
C ILE A 87 13.81 15.11 10.98
N SER A 88 13.89 16.35 10.52
CA SER A 88 13.23 16.81 9.29
C SER A 88 14.24 16.87 8.15
N LEU A 89 14.24 15.86 7.28
CA LEU A 89 14.96 15.85 6.01
C LEU A 89 13.96 15.79 4.87
N SER A 90 14.12 16.66 3.88
CA SER A 90 13.26 16.64 2.69
C SER A 90 13.55 15.43 1.82
N PRO A 91 12.57 14.92 1.06
CA PRO A 91 12.80 13.86 0.07
C PRO A 91 13.89 14.21 -0.94
N ASP A 92 13.96 15.47 -1.39
CA ASP A 92 14.99 15.91 -2.32
C ASP A 92 16.39 15.89 -1.71
N TYR A 93 16.52 16.23 -0.43
CA TYR A 93 17.80 16.10 0.28
C TYR A 93 18.22 14.63 0.40
N ILE A 94 17.28 13.75 0.79
CA ILE A 94 17.51 12.31 0.91
C ILE A 94 18.00 11.71 -0.41
N GLN A 95 17.47 12.19 -1.54
CA GLN A 95 17.83 11.74 -2.88
C GLN A 95 19.06 12.48 -3.47
N GLY A 96 19.67 13.42 -2.72
CA GLY A 96 20.80 14.20 -3.20
C GLY A 96 20.46 15.13 -4.37
N ARG A 97 19.20 15.56 -4.49
CA ARG A 97 18.73 16.41 -5.61
C ARG A 97 18.87 17.91 -5.35
N ILE A 98 19.33 18.32 -4.17
CA ILE A 98 19.49 19.76 -3.86
C ILE A 98 20.85 20.21 -4.37
N PRO A 99 20.90 21.14 -5.34
CA PRO A 99 22.17 21.64 -5.90
C PRO A 99 23.08 22.25 -4.83
N GLY A 100 24.34 21.85 -4.82
CA GLY A 100 25.35 22.37 -3.88
C GLY A 100 25.21 21.87 -2.43
N MET A 101 24.29 20.97 -2.14
CA MET A 101 24.10 20.38 -0.82
C MET A 101 24.38 18.88 -0.86
N MET A 102 25.38 18.43 -0.13
CA MET A 102 25.70 17.00 0.01
C MET A 102 25.06 16.44 1.28
N VAL A 103 24.63 15.18 1.20
CA VAL A 103 24.19 14.45 2.39
C VAL A 103 25.40 14.21 3.29
N THR A 104 25.31 14.62 4.55
CA THR A 104 26.39 14.42 5.53
C THR A 104 26.45 12.95 5.98
N ASP A 105 27.62 12.49 6.44
CA ASP A 105 27.80 11.11 6.91
C ASP A 105 26.80 10.78 8.02
N GLN A 106 26.59 11.69 8.98
CA GLN A 106 25.62 11.54 10.06
C GLN A 106 24.18 11.32 9.52
N HIS A 107 23.77 12.10 8.52
CA HIS A 107 22.47 11.94 7.88
C HIS A 107 22.40 10.66 7.05
N MET A 108 23.51 10.25 6.44
CA MET A 108 23.57 9.03 5.63
C MET A 108 23.24 7.80 6.46
N ASP A 109 23.78 7.69 7.69
CA ASP A 109 23.46 6.55 8.58
C ASP A 109 21.98 6.54 9.01
N LEU A 110 21.42 7.72 9.32
CA LEU A 110 20.01 7.86 9.66
C LEU A 110 19.09 7.51 8.48
N ILE A 111 19.44 7.98 7.29
CA ILE A 111 18.73 7.68 6.05
C ILE A 111 18.77 6.16 5.79
N ARG A 112 19.96 5.54 5.92
CA ARG A 112 20.12 4.09 5.73
C ARG A 112 19.25 3.28 6.69
N MET A 113 19.22 3.65 7.98
CA MET A 113 18.36 3.03 8.98
C MET A 113 16.87 3.17 8.62
N ALA A 114 16.45 4.35 8.17
CA ALA A 114 15.07 4.59 7.77
C ALA A 114 14.69 3.83 6.49
N TYR A 115 15.61 3.66 5.54
CA TYR A 115 15.40 2.79 4.38
C TYR A 115 15.21 1.33 4.78
N LEU A 116 15.98 0.80 5.73
CA LEU A 116 15.78 -0.56 6.24
C LEU A 116 14.39 -0.75 6.84
N PHE A 117 13.88 0.25 7.55
CA PHE A 117 12.49 0.21 8.04
C PHE A 117 11.47 0.19 6.90
N VAL A 118 11.67 1.02 5.88
CA VAL A 118 10.77 1.06 4.70
C VAL A 118 10.77 -0.28 3.97
N GLU A 119 11.93 -0.89 3.77
CA GLU A 119 12.06 -2.22 3.15
C GLU A 119 11.36 -3.31 3.99
N GLU A 120 11.56 -3.32 5.32
CA GLU A 120 10.85 -4.24 6.22
C GLU A 120 9.32 -4.06 6.12
N MET A 121 8.85 -2.81 6.13
CA MET A 121 7.43 -2.51 5.99
C MET A 121 6.86 -3.00 4.66
N MET A 122 7.55 -2.74 3.55
CA MET A 122 7.13 -3.20 2.22
C MET A 122 7.09 -4.72 2.13
N GLN A 123 8.09 -5.39 2.71
CA GLN A 123 8.16 -6.85 2.74
C GLN A 123 7.04 -7.44 3.59
N TYR A 124 6.80 -6.91 4.78
CA TYR A 124 5.71 -7.35 5.66
C TYR A 124 4.34 -7.16 5.00
N CYS A 125 4.16 -6.04 4.31
CA CYS A 125 2.92 -5.72 3.61
C CYS A 125 2.77 -6.46 2.27
N HIS A 126 3.67 -7.37 1.91
CA HIS A 126 3.68 -8.01 0.58
C HIS A 126 3.36 -6.99 -0.54
N MET A 127 4.01 -5.81 -0.46
CA MET A 127 3.63 -4.65 -1.26
C MET A 127 4.01 -4.82 -2.72
N VAL A 128 3.02 -4.67 -3.60
CA VAL A 128 3.22 -4.60 -5.04
C VAL A 128 2.93 -3.18 -5.50
N VAL A 129 3.92 -2.52 -6.10
CA VAL A 129 3.79 -1.16 -6.62
C VAL A 129 3.71 -1.19 -8.14
N ILE A 130 2.72 -0.52 -8.71
CA ILE A 130 2.48 -0.41 -10.14
C ILE A 130 2.53 1.07 -10.52
N GLU A 131 3.55 1.45 -11.30
CA GLU A 131 3.82 2.83 -11.69
C GLU A 131 3.28 3.16 -13.09
N ASP A 132 3.18 2.16 -13.97
CA ASP A 132 2.69 2.37 -15.32
C ASP A 132 1.19 2.68 -15.34
N PRO A 133 0.77 3.74 -16.05
CA PRO A 133 -0.65 4.03 -16.26
C PRO A 133 -1.32 2.86 -16.98
N VAL A 134 -2.36 2.33 -16.36
CA VAL A 134 -3.10 1.19 -16.90
C VAL A 134 -4.60 1.53 -17.01
N HIS A 135 -5.24 1.01 -18.05
CA HIS A 135 -6.69 1.15 -18.18
C HIS A 135 -7.41 0.46 -16.99
N PRO A 136 -8.51 1.03 -16.46
CA PRO A 136 -9.23 0.45 -15.32
C PRO A 136 -9.59 -1.03 -15.47
N THR A 137 -9.96 -1.47 -16.67
CA THR A 137 -10.22 -2.89 -16.96
C THR A 137 -8.97 -3.76 -16.74
N LYS A 138 -7.77 -3.25 -17.08
CA LYS A 138 -6.52 -3.97 -16.86
C LYS A 138 -6.16 -4.04 -15.37
N ILE A 139 -6.44 -2.97 -14.61
CA ILE A 139 -6.31 -2.98 -13.14
C ILE A 139 -7.18 -4.09 -12.55
N PHE A 140 -8.45 -4.13 -12.94
CA PHE A 140 -9.39 -5.15 -12.47
C PHE A 140 -8.93 -6.58 -12.83
N ASN A 141 -8.51 -6.80 -14.06
CA ASN A 141 -8.00 -8.09 -14.49
C ASN A 141 -6.72 -8.48 -13.75
N ASN A 142 -5.78 -7.55 -13.56
CA ASN A 142 -4.56 -7.78 -12.80
C ASN A 142 -4.87 -8.17 -11.34
N LEU A 143 -5.83 -7.50 -10.70
CA LEU A 143 -6.25 -7.84 -9.34
C LEU A 143 -6.81 -9.25 -9.27
N ILE A 144 -7.64 -9.64 -10.22
CA ILE A 144 -8.26 -10.97 -10.23
C ILE A 144 -7.27 -12.06 -10.66
N ASP A 145 -6.58 -11.84 -11.77
CA ASP A 145 -5.81 -12.91 -12.42
C ASP A 145 -4.42 -13.08 -11.81
N HIS A 146 -3.88 -12.04 -11.18
CA HIS A 146 -2.54 -12.08 -10.63
C HIS A 146 -2.52 -11.98 -9.11
N HIS A 147 -3.15 -10.96 -8.55
CA HIS A 147 -3.04 -10.68 -7.12
C HIS A 147 -3.90 -11.62 -6.27
N TYR A 148 -5.14 -11.89 -6.69
CA TYR A 148 -5.99 -12.84 -5.95
C TYR A 148 -5.47 -14.27 -6.01
N ASP A 149 -4.82 -14.65 -7.09
CA ASP A 149 -4.22 -15.98 -7.20
C ASP A 149 -2.99 -16.17 -6.28
N GLN A 150 -2.38 -15.09 -5.77
CA GLN A 150 -1.31 -15.18 -4.77
C GLN A 150 -1.85 -15.47 -3.37
N ILE A 151 -2.93 -14.80 -2.96
CA ILE A 151 -3.50 -14.90 -1.61
C ILE A 151 -4.70 -15.85 -1.52
N GLY A 152 -5.33 -16.15 -2.63
CA GLY A 152 -6.48 -17.05 -2.70
C GLY A 152 -6.67 -17.59 -4.11
N THR A 153 -7.81 -18.22 -4.33
CA THR A 153 -8.25 -18.73 -5.63
C THR A 153 -9.58 -18.11 -5.99
N VAL A 154 -9.65 -17.50 -7.18
CA VAL A 154 -10.90 -16.96 -7.72
C VAL A 154 -11.75 -18.12 -8.25
N LEU A 155 -12.96 -18.23 -7.73
CA LEU A 155 -13.92 -19.25 -8.15
C LEU A 155 -14.72 -18.72 -9.34
N ARG A 156 -14.69 -19.44 -10.47
CA ARG A 156 -15.37 -19.06 -11.71
C ARG A 156 -16.35 -20.16 -12.13
N HIS A 157 -17.47 -19.75 -12.74
CA HIS A 157 -18.29 -20.69 -13.48
C HIS A 157 -17.49 -21.26 -14.65
N GLU A 158 -17.64 -22.53 -14.93
CA GLU A 158 -17.11 -23.12 -16.14
C GLU A 158 -17.71 -22.42 -17.36
N ALA A 159 -16.89 -21.69 -18.08
CA ALA A 159 -17.29 -21.12 -19.34
C ALA A 159 -17.13 -22.22 -20.40
N TYR A 160 -18.16 -23.06 -20.55
CA TYR A 160 -18.17 -24.02 -21.63
C TYR A 160 -18.55 -23.32 -22.95
N ASP A 161 -17.54 -22.86 -23.65
CA ASP A 161 -17.67 -22.51 -25.05
C ASP A 161 -16.40 -22.98 -25.78
N PRO A 162 -16.44 -24.15 -26.42
CA PRO A 162 -15.28 -24.73 -27.11
C PRO A 162 -14.76 -23.88 -28.28
N GLU A 163 -15.57 -22.93 -28.80
CA GLU A 163 -15.19 -22.07 -29.92
C GLU A 163 -14.57 -20.73 -29.48
N LYS A 164 -14.75 -20.33 -28.23
CA LYS A 164 -14.20 -19.08 -27.69
C LYS A 164 -12.98 -19.34 -26.80
N LYS A 165 -11.89 -19.75 -27.42
CA LYS A 165 -10.59 -19.87 -26.75
C LYS A 165 -10.26 -18.56 -26.02
N GLY A 166 -10.20 -18.60 -24.67
CA GLY A 166 -9.67 -17.53 -23.85
C GLY A 166 -10.67 -16.72 -23.02
N ARG A 167 -11.97 -16.98 -23.03
CA ARG A 167 -12.91 -16.35 -22.09
C ARG A 167 -12.95 -17.13 -20.77
N LYS A 168 -12.43 -16.51 -19.70
CA LYS A 168 -12.61 -17.01 -18.35
C LYS A 168 -14.09 -16.86 -17.95
N GLY A 169 -14.67 -17.88 -17.29
CA GLY A 169 -16.04 -17.85 -16.80
C GLY A 169 -16.29 -16.72 -15.80
N ALA A 170 -17.55 -16.35 -15.62
CA ALA A 170 -17.95 -15.34 -14.65
C ALA A 170 -17.51 -15.76 -13.23
N ILE A 171 -16.99 -14.80 -12.47
CA ILE A 171 -16.58 -15.01 -11.06
C ILE A 171 -17.83 -15.14 -10.22
N TYR A 172 -17.91 -16.19 -9.38
CA TYR A 172 -18.98 -16.36 -8.40
C TYR A 172 -18.48 -16.37 -6.95
N GLY A 173 -17.17 -16.41 -6.74
CA GLY A 173 -16.61 -16.42 -5.39
C GLY A 173 -15.09 -16.36 -5.37
N TRP A 174 -14.56 -16.40 -4.17
CA TRP A 174 -13.15 -16.45 -3.88
C TRP A 174 -12.92 -17.29 -2.63
N LYS A 175 -11.81 -18.05 -2.61
CA LYS A 175 -11.40 -18.88 -1.47
C LYS A 175 -9.95 -18.56 -1.11
N ALA A 176 -9.68 -18.25 0.15
CA ALA A 176 -8.30 -18.06 0.63
C ALA A 176 -7.48 -19.32 0.45
N LYS A 177 -6.18 -19.18 0.15
CA LYS A 177 -5.22 -20.27 0.27
C LYS A 177 -4.95 -20.55 1.75
N GLU A 178 -4.52 -21.78 2.04
CA GLU A 178 -4.14 -22.18 3.40
C GLU A 178 -3.10 -21.21 3.97
N GLY A 179 -3.33 -20.75 5.19
CA GLY A 179 -2.50 -19.75 5.87
C GLY A 179 -2.85 -18.29 5.56
N ASN A 180 -3.76 -18.04 4.61
CA ASN A 180 -4.21 -16.68 4.23
C ASN A 180 -5.67 -16.38 4.61
N GLU A 181 -6.31 -17.23 5.42
CA GLU A 181 -7.72 -17.10 5.79
C GLU A 181 -8.01 -15.78 6.51
N ASP A 182 -7.04 -15.30 7.29
CA ASP A 182 -7.09 -14.05 8.04
C ASP A 182 -6.35 -12.88 7.36
N ALA A 183 -5.87 -13.07 6.14
CA ALA A 183 -5.13 -12.04 5.42
C ALA A 183 -5.99 -10.78 5.21
N ILE A 184 -5.35 -9.63 5.37
CA ILE A 184 -5.93 -8.30 5.13
C ILE A 184 -5.40 -7.80 3.79
N THR A 185 -6.32 -7.42 2.90
CA THR A 185 -6.01 -6.88 1.57
C THR A 185 -6.58 -5.49 1.44
#